data_b65704551778b0de52316f94a94d8888
#
_entry.id   b65704551778b0de52316f94a94d8888
#
_cell.length_a   1.000
_cell.length_b   1.000
_cell.length_c   1.000
_cell.angle_alpha   90.00
_cell.angle_beta   90.00
_cell.angle_gamma   90.00
#
_symmetry.space_group_name_H-M   'P 1'
#
loop_
_entity.id
_entity.type
_entity.pdbx_description
1 polymer ?
#
loop_
_entity_poly.entity_id
_entity_poly.type
_entity_poly.pdbx_seq_one_letter_code
_entity_poly.pdbx_strand_id
1 'polypeptide(L)'
;MKKMMTLLAIVLLPMAGMAQSDDFGTMLSIEATKKIDKKLSVGAEVEMRTRDNVKTVDRWSATAGASYKLLSWLKVAARYTFLYDNNERISYFDSEDGKVQRGLVNIGDPKKCAQYWGTRHRFDISLTGSHKIGRVELSLRERWQYTYRPEYTVDERWSYYEQGWDGEEHVYSGKGKNVLRSRLMAEYKTKGFPITPYVSAEAFNAWKLEKMRFYVGADYKINKQNELGLFYGYQTVHDDSDLEPDRHYVGLAYKVKF
;
A
#
# COMPACT_ATOMS: atom_id res chain seq x y z
N MET A 1 -8.86 21.51 -23.44
CA MET A 1 -7.64 20.78 -23.80
C MET A 1 -6.41 21.26 -23.04
N LYS A 2 -6.01 22.56 -23.06
CA LYS A 2 -4.80 23.05 -22.34
C LYS A 2 -4.76 22.70 -20.84
N LYS A 3 -5.87 22.82 -20.10
CA LYS A 3 -5.95 22.50 -18.65
C LYS A 3 -5.84 20.99 -18.33
N MET A 4 -6.23 20.13 -19.28
CA MET A 4 -6.11 18.68 -19.15
C MET A 4 -4.66 18.23 -19.40
N MET A 5 -3.96 18.87 -20.34
CA MET A 5 -2.53 18.65 -20.59
C MET A 5 -1.67 19.09 -19.40
N THR A 6 -2.02 20.19 -18.71
CA THR A 6 -1.30 20.64 -17.51
C THR A 6 -1.45 19.65 -16.36
N LEU A 7 -2.64 19.03 -16.19
CA LEU A 7 -2.87 18.01 -15.16
C LEU A 7 -2.08 16.71 -15.46
N LEU A 8 -2.03 16.31 -16.71
CA LEU A 8 -1.25 15.15 -17.17
C LEU A 8 0.26 15.38 -16.97
N ALA A 9 0.75 16.60 -17.24
CA ALA A 9 2.15 16.98 -17.04
C ALA A 9 2.54 16.93 -15.55
N ILE A 10 1.66 17.34 -14.62
CA ILE A 10 1.93 17.29 -13.17
C ILE A 10 2.04 15.85 -12.68
N VAL A 11 1.32 14.90 -13.27
CA VAL A 11 1.40 13.47 -12.92
C VAL A 11 2.65 12.80 -13.53
N LEU A 12 3.17 13.32 -14.65
CA LEU A 12 4.34 12.74 -15.34
C LEU A 12 5.68 13.32 -14.88
N LEU A 13 5.72 14.53 -14.32
CA LEU A 13 6.94 15.17 -13.84
C LEU A 13 7.73 14.36 -12.77
N PRO A 14 7.09 13.65 -11.82
CA PRO A 14 7.83 12.85 -10.84
C PRO A 14 8.57 11.66 -11.45
N MET A 15 8.14 11.14 -12.60
CA MET A 15 8.79 9.98 -13.25
C MET A 15 10.21 10.30 -13.76
N ALA A 16 10.54 11.56 -13.96
CA ALA A 16 11.88 11.99 -14.41
C ALA A 16 12.94 11.99 -13.29
N GLY A 17 12.53 11.86 -12.02
CA GLY A 17 13.41 11.88 -10.85
C GLY A 17 13.57 10.53 -10.15
N MET A 18 13.16 9.41 -10.79
CA MET A 18 13.30 8.09 -10.19
C MET A 18 14.78 7.72 -10.08
N ALA A 19 15.23 7.42 -8.86
CA ALA A 19 16.54 6.83 -8.65
C ALA A 19 16.59 5.44 -9.31
N GLN A 20 17.73 5.04 -9.80
CA GLN A 20 17.91 3.78 -10.56
C GLN A 20 17.64 2.52 -9.70
N SER A 21 17.54 2.69 -8.37
CA SER A 21 17.25 1.64 -7.37
C SER A 21 15.77 1.55 -6.99
N ASP A 22 14.92 2.52 -7.38
CA ASP A 22 13.53 2.57 -6.97
C ASP A 22 12.68 1.64 -7.82
N ASP A 23 11.72 0.97 -7.19
CA ASP A 23 10.76 0.13 -7.88
C ASP A 23 9.55 0.95 -8.37
N PHE A 24 8.94 0.52 -9.47
CA PHE A 24 7.72 1.11 -10.01
C PHE A 24 6.58 0.08 -10.05
N GLY A 25 5.41 0.47 -9.53
CA GLY A 25 4.22 -0.37 -9.53
C GLY A 25 2.96 0.38 -9.91
N THR A 26 1.89 -0.37 -10.11
CA THR A 26 0.53 0.17 -10.29
C THR A 26 -0.38 -0.25 -9.15
N MET A 27 -1.41 0.57 -8.90
CA MET A 27 -2.50 0.26 -7.96
C MET A 27 -3.83 0.44 -8.70
N LEU A 28 -4.59 -0.63 -8.85
CA LEU A 28 -5.92 -0.60 -9.44
C LEU A 28 -6.95 -0.98 -8.39
N SER A 29 -7.98 -0.16 -8.19
CA SER A 29 -9.02 -0.46 -7.21
C SER A 29 -10.42 -0.15 -7.69
N ILE A 30 -11.38 -0.93 -7.17
CA ILE A 30 -12.81 -0.69 -7.29
C ILE A 30 -13.38 -0.62 -5.88
N GLU A 31 -14.00 0.50 -5.54
CA GLU A 31 -14.64 0.75 -4.26
C GLU A 31 -16.14 0.92 -4.43
N ALA A 32 -16.93 0.24 -3.62
CA ALA A 32 -18.37 0.40 -3.52
C ALA A 32 -18.74 0.87 -2.12
N THR A 33 -19.48 1.98 -1.99
CA THR A 33 -19.94 2.51 -0.71
C THR A 33 -21.44 2.72 -0.72
N LYS A 34 -22.13 2.20 0.30
CA LYS A 34 -23.57 2.40 0.52
C LYS A 34 -23.82 3.19 1.80
N LYS A 35 -24.58 4.28 1.69
CA LYS A 35 -25.12 4.98 2.86
C LYS A 35 -26.33 4.25 3.38
N ILE A 36 -26.25 3.73 4.61
CA ILE A 36 -27.38 3.08 5.27
C ILE A 36 -28.31 4.15 5.87
N ASP A 37 -27.74 5.17 6.50
CA ASP A 37 -28.45 6.32 7.03
C ASP A 37 -27.57 7.60 6.96
N LYS A 38 -27.96 8.67 7.69
CA LYS A 38 -27.21 9.94 7.72
C LYS A 38 -25.83 9.82 8.37
N LYS A 39 -25.61 8.81 9.21
CA LYS A 39 -24.38 8.60 9.98
C LYS A 39 -23.61 7.35 9.58
N LEU A 40 -24.30 6.26 9.28
CA LEU A 40 -23.73 4.95 8.98
C LEU A 40 -23.55 4.75 7.48
N SER A 41 -22.36 4.32 7.07
CA SER A 41 -22.06 3.84 5.72
C SER A 41 -21.29 2.54 5.81
N VAL A 42 -21.54 1.65 4.87
CA VAL A 42 -20.78 0.39 4.66
C VAL A 42 -20.10 0.45 3.30
N GLY A 43 -18.99 -0.24 3.18
CA GLY A 43 -18.25 -0.27 1.91
C GLY A 43 -17.43 -1.53 1.74
N ALA A 44 -17.13 -1.81 0.48
CA ALA A 44 -16.22 -2.86 0.07
C ALA A 44 -15.27 -2.33 -1.01
N GLU A 45 -14.06 -2.86 -1.05
CA GLU A 45 -13.02 -2.49 -2.01
C GLU A 45 -12.28 -3.75 -2.45
N VAL A 46 -11.97 -3.84 -3.73
CA VAL A 46 -11.01 -4.80 -4.28
C VAL A 46 -9.87 -4.01 -4.88
N GLU A 47 -8.63 -4.39 -4.55
CA GLU A 47 -7.43 -3.72 -5.04
C GLU A 47 -6.43 -4.75 -5.57
N MET A 48 -5.77 -4.42 -6.67
CA MET A 48 -4.63 -5.13 -7.22
C MET A 48 -3.42 -4.20 -7.27
N ARG A 49 -2.25 -4.71 -6.92
CA ARG A 49 -0.96 -4.00 -7.01
C ARG A 49 0.04 -4.79 -7.81
N THR A 50 0.93 -4.05 -8.47
CA THR A 50 2.09 -4.62 -9.13
C THR A 50 3.39 -4.09 -8.52
N ARG A 51 4.50 -4.76 -8.82
CA ARG A 51 5.88 -4.40 -8.50
C ARG A 51 6.81 -4.73 -9.68
N ASP A 52 8.11 -4.58 -9.50
CA ASP A 52 9.15 -4.94 -10.46
C ASP A 52 8.93 -4.26 -11.82
N ASN A 53 8.71 -2.94 -11.81
CA ASN A 53 8.39 -2.16 -13.00
C ASN A 53 7.15 -2.69 -13.73
N VAL A 54 6.08 -3.00 -12.97
CA VAL A 54 4.78 -3.51 -13.43
C VAL A 54 4.82 -4.98 -13.94
N LYS A 55 5.95 -5.65 -13.88
CA LYS A 55 6.11 -7.01 -14.41
C LYS A 55 5.46 -8.08 -13.52
N THR A 56 5.40 -7.83 -12.21
CA THR A 56 4.96 -8.82 -11.23
C THR A 56 3.72 -8.32 -10.49
N VAL A 57 2.67 -9.16 -10.41
CA VAL A 57 1.54 -8.89 -9.51
C VAL A 57 2.03 -9.11 -8.07
N ASP A 58 2.01 -8.04 -7.27
CA ASP A 58 2.46 -8.02 -5.89
C ASP A 58 1.37 -8.49 -4.92
N ARG A 59 0.11 -8.03 -5.16
CA ARG A 59 -0.98 -8.24 -4.21
C ARG A 59 -2.34 -8.14 -4.84
N TRP A 60 -3.23 -9.00 -4.35
CA TRP A 60 -4.67 -8.81 -4.40
C TRP A 60 -5.20 -8.54 -2.99
N SER A 61 -6.15 -7.65 -2.84
CA SER A 61 -6.82 -7.45 -1.57
C SER A 61 -8.32 -7.21 -1.73
N ALA A 62 -9.09 -7.72 -0.76
CA ALA A 62 -10.51 -7.47 -0.62
C ALA A 62 -10.77 -6.90 0.77
N THR A 63 -11.37 -5.73 0.83
CA THR A 63 -11.69 -5.01 2.07
C THR A 63 -13.19 -4.87 2.21
N ALA A 64 -13.71 -5.10 3.41
CA ALA A 64 -15.07 -4.73 3.78
C ALA A 64 -15.06 -3.96 5.12
N GLY A 65 -16.00 -3.03 5.29
CA GLY A 65 -16.03 -2.27 6.53
C GLY A 65 -17.22 -1.35 6.66
N ALA A 66 -17.29 -0.73 7.83
CA ALA A 66 -18.30 0.25 8.16
C ALA A 66 -17.66 1.54 8.69
N SER A 67 -18.33 2.65 8.47
CA SER A 67 -17.93 3.94 9.02
C SER A 67 -19.14 4.66 9.61
N TYR A 68 -18.91 5.34 10.74
CA TYR A 68 -19.94 6.05 11.48
C TYR A 68 -19.50 7.50 11.74
N LYS A 69 -20.35 8.46 11.42
CA LYS A 69 -20.14 9.88 11.73
C LYS A 69 -20.51 10.13 13.19
N LEU A 70 -19.52 10.28 14.04
CA LEU A 70 -19.71 10.67 15.45
C LEU A 70 -20.19 12.12 15.54
N LEU A 71 -19.48 13.02 14.84
CA LEU A 71 -19.78 14.45 14.74
C LEU A 71 -19.71 14.87 13.26
N SER A 72 -20.12 16.09 12.96
CA SER A 72 -20.03 16.61 11.57
C SER A 72 -18.62 16.63 11.01
N TRP A 73 -17.60 16.74 11.88
CA TRP A 73 -16.19 16.82 11.55
C TRP A 73 -15.41 15.54 11.96
N LEU A 74 -16.04 14.56 12.65
CA LEU A 74 -15.35 13.38 13.20
C LEU A 74 -16.06 12.10 12.75
N LYS A 75 -15.29 11.17 12.18
CA LYS A 75 -15.73 9.86 11.70
C LYS A 75 -14.85 8.75 12.26
N VAL A 76 -15.47 7.68 12.73
CA VAL A 76 -14.82 6.40 13.08
C VAL A 76 -15.10 5.39 11.96
N ALA A 77 -14.17 4.48 11.71
CA ALA A 77 -14.40 3.35 10.82
C ALA A 77 -13.67 2.11 11.31
N ALA A 78 -14.28 0.95 11.07
CA ALA A 78 -13.68 -0.37 11.29
C ALA A 78 -13.74 -1.16 10.00
N ARG A 79 -12.63 -1.85 9.66
CA ARG A 79 -12.51 -2.60 8.41
C ARG A 79 -11.75 -3.90 8.63
N TYR A 80 -12.10 -4.86 7.80
CA TYR A 80 -11.35 -6.09 7.60
C TYR A 80 -10.86 -6.15 6.16
N THR A 81 -9.60 -6.54 5.99
CA THR A 81 -9.00 -6.76 4.67
C THR A 81 -8.39 -8.15 4.60
N PHE A 82 -8.82 -8.93 3.62
CA PHE A 82 -8.14 -10.13 3.18
C PHE A 82 -7.07 -9.71 2.15
N LEU A 83 -5.86 -10.21 2.32
CA LEU A 83 -4.71 -9.94 1.45
C LEU A 83 -4.19 -11.26 0.91
N TYR A 84 -3.90 -11.30 -0.36
CA TYR A 84 -3.23 -12.40 -1.04
C TYR A 84 -2.00 -11.83 -1.72
N ASP A 85 -0.83 -12.11 -1.13
CA ASP A 85 0.44 -11.47 -1.46
C ASP A 85 1.37 -12.45 -2.16
N ASN A 86 2.02 -11.97 -3.22
CA ASN A 86 3.16 -12.64 -3.85
C ASN A 86 4.41 -12.33 -3.03
N ASN A 87 4.73 -13.23 -2.11
CA ASN A 87 5.87 -13.08 -1.23
C ASN A 87 7.14 -13.59 -1.91
N GLU A 88 8.22 -12.83 -1.73
CA GLU A 88 9.57 -13.23 -2.03
C GLU A 88 10.39 -13.20 -0.75
N ARG A 89 11.05 -14.27 -0.41
CA ARG A 89 11.83 -14.43 0.81
C ARG A 89 13.24 -14.85 0.45
N ILE A 90 14.18 -13.90 0.55
CA ILE A 90 15.59 -14.17 0.34
C ILE A 90 16.26 -14.27 1.73
N SER A 91 16.98 -15.34 1.98
CA SER A 91 17.93 -15.44 3.08
C SER A 91 19.34 -15.13 2.57
N TYR A 92 20.17 -14.62 3.45
CA TYR A 92 21.53 -14.19 3.12
C TYR A 92 22.54 -14.98 3.93
N PHE A 93 23.76 -15.10 3.44
CA PHE A 93 24.88 -15.69 4.18
C PHE A 93 25.30 -14.74 5.30
N ASP A 94 25.50 -15.29 6.49
CA ASP A 94 25.98 -14.60 7.67
C ASP A 94 27.39 -15.05 8.06
N SER A 95 27.97 -14.45 9.10
CA SER A 95 29.33 -14.73 9.59
C SER A 95 29.50 -16.13 10.19
N GLU A 96 28.40 -16.79 10.57
CA GLU A 96 28.40 -18.12 11.19
C GLU A 96 28.34 -19.24 10.13
N ASP A 97 28.01 -18.88 8.87
CA ASP A 97 27.90 -19.84 7.78
C ASP A 97 29.28 -20.45 7.42
N GLY A 98 29.37 -21.77 7.42
CA GLY A 98 30.61 -22.48 7.12
C GLY A 98 31.17 -22.22 5.71
N LYS A 99 30.36 -21.78 4.75
CA LYS A 99 30.82 -21.36 3.40
C LYS A 99 31.51 -20.00 3.44
N VAL A 100 31.01 -19.06 4.27
CA VAL A 100 31.65 -17.77 4.53
C VAL A 100 32.98 -17.98 5.25
N GLN A 101 33.01 -18.79 6.29
CA GLN A 101 34.24 -19.09 7.07
C GLN A 101 35.33 -19.72 6.20
N ARG A 102 34.96 -20.43 5.14
CA ARG A 102 35.91 -21.03 4.16
C ARG A 102 36.23 -20.11 2.98
N GLY A 103 35.69 -18.87 2.96
CA GLY A 103 35.92 -17.90 1.89
C GLY A 103 35.29 -18.26 0.55
N LEU A 104 34.25 -19.11 0.54
CA LEU A 104 33.55 -19.55 -0.70
C LEU A 104 32.47 -18.55 -1.14
N VAL A 105 31.93 -17.78 -0.21
CA VAL A 105 30.91 -16.74 -0.41
C VAL A 105 31.16 -15.61 0.58
N ASN A 106 30.57 -14.43 0.32
CA ASN A 106 30.70 -13.28 1.21
C ASN A 106 29.49 -13.19 2.16
N ILE A 107 29.69 -12.50 3.30
CA ILE A 107 28.59 -12.07 4.16
C ILE A 107 27.66 -11.17 3.34
N GLY A 108 26.35 -11.44 3.40
CA GLY A 108 25.35 -10.66 2.69
C GLY A 108 25.08 -11.11 1.26
N ASP A 109 25.81 -12.10 0.74
CA ASP A 109 25.45 -12.75 -0.53
C ASP A 109 24.10 -13.48 -0.37
N PRO A 110 23.22 -13.51 -1.40
CA PRO A 110 21.96 -14.24 -1.34
C PRO A 110 22.21 -15.76 -1.23
N LYS A 111 21.55 -16.38 -0.24
CA LYS A 111 21.73 -17.82 0.07
C LYS A 111 20.63 -18.67 -0.53
N LYS A 112 19.40 -18.44 -0.13
CA LYS A 112 18.21 -19.16 -0.62
C LYS A 112 17.06 -18.22 -0.87
N CYS A 113 16.23 -18.49 -1.89
CA CYS A 113 15.02 -17.72 -2.21
C CYS A 113 13.79 -18.65 -2.22
N ALA A 114 12.70 -18.19 -1.63
CA ALA A 114 11.39 -18.78 -1.79
C ALA A 114 10.42 -17.73 -2.34
N GLN A 115 9.69 -18.07 -3.40
CA GLN A 115 8.61 -17.25 -3.94
C GLN A 115 7.29 -18.00 -3.82
N TYR A 116 6.31 -17.42 -3.15
CA TYR A 116 5.02 -18.06 -2.92
C TYR A 116 3.89 -17.06 -2.72
N TRP A 117 2.68 -17.46 -3.08
CA TRP A 117 1.48 -16.73 -2.76
C TRP A 117 0.99 -17.09 -1.36
N GLY A 118 0.86 -16.10 -0.48
CA GLY A 118 0.43 -16.29 0.90
C GLY A 118 -0.69 -15.33 1.30
N THR A 119 -1.52 -15.78 2.25
CA THR A 119 -2.63 -14.99 2.77
C THR A 119 -2.20 -14.15 3.98
N ARG A 120 -2.83 -12.97 4.13
CA ARG A 120 -2.79 -12.17 5.36
C ARG A 120 -4.17 -11.65 5.70
N HIS A 121 -4.44 -11.52 6.97
CA HIS A 121 -5.67 -10.96 7.52
C HIS A 121 -5.35 -9.64 8.22
N ARG A 122 -6.08 -8.59 7.88
CA ARG A 122 -5.85 -7.26 8.45
C ARG A 122 -7.14 -6.72 9.04
N PHE A 123 -7.04 -6.27 10.27
CA PHE A 123 -8.10 -5.54 10.97
C PHE A 123 -7.63 -4.11 11.20
N ASP A 124 -8.46 -3.13 10.94
CA ASP A 124 -8.14 -1.74 11.26
C ASP A 124 -9.33 -0.99 11.85
N ILE A 125 -9.01 -0.10 12.79
CA ILE A 125 -9.92 0.89 13.33
C ILE A 125 -9.28 2.26 13.08
N SER A 126 -10.07 3.20 12.59
CA SER A 126 -9.57 4.54 12.28
C SER A 126 -10.50 5.63 12.78
N LEU A 127 -9.89 6.74 13.21
CA LEU A 127 -10.54 7.99 13.55
C LEU A 127 -10.10 9.05 12.54
N THR A 128 -11.05 9.75 11.91
CA THR A 128 -10.77 10.80 10.94
C THR A 128 -11.45 12.08 11.36
N GLY A 129 -10.65 13.10 11.66
CA GLY A 129 -11.10 14.47 11.81
C GLY A 129 -10.95 15.25 10.51
N SER A 130 -11.92 16.10 10.17
CA SER A 130 -11.83 16.95 8.99
C SER A 130 -12.29 18.38 9.29
N HIS A 131 -11.61 19.35 8.69
CA HIS A 131 -11.92 20.77 8.80
C HIS A 131 -11.84 21.45 7.46
N LYS A 132 -12.82 22.30 7.16
CA LYS A 132 -12.92 23.00 5.89
C LYS A 132 -12.54 24.46 6.04
N ILE A 133 -11.55 24.90 5.29
CA ILE A 133 -11.09 26.29 5.21
C ILE A 133 -11.33 26.79 3.78
N GLY A 134 -12.40 27.55 3.57
CA GLY A 134 -12.78 28.01 2.26
C GLY A 134 -13.08 26.85 1.29
N ARG A 135 -12.19 26.65 0.30
CA ARG A 135 -12.29 25.55 -0.66
C ARG A 135 -11.39 24.35 -0.34
N VAL A 136 -10.53 24.48 0.65
CA VAL A 136 -9.64 23.41 1.08
C VAL A 136 -10.30 22.64 2.21
N GLU A 137 -10.35 21.33 2.10
CA GLU A 137 -10.72 20.41 3.17
C GLU A 137 -9.47 19.70 3.65
N LEU A 138 -9.10 19.94 4.91
CA LEU A 138 -7.99 19.26 5.59
C LEU A 138 -8.56 18.10 6.39
N SER A 139 -7.90 16.95 6.36
CA SER A 139 -8.24 15.80 7.20
C SER A 139 -7.02 15.15 7.81
N LEU A 140 -7.13 14.78 9.09
CA LEU A 140 -6.17 13.95 9.80
C LEU A 140 -6.84 12.63 10.13
N ARG A 141 -6.22 11.52 9.77
CA ARG A 141 -6.69 10.18 10.08
C ARG A 141 -5.63 9.42 10.87
N GLU A 142 -6.00 8.99 12.06
CA GLU A 142 -5.26 8.01 12.84
C GLU A 142 -5.90 6.64 12.65
N ARG A 143 -5.09 5.62 12.36
CA ARG A 143 -5.52 4.26 12.11
C ARG A 143 -4.62 3.29 12.85
N TRP A 144 -5.17 2.55 13.78
CA TRP A 144 -4.54 1.35 14.30
C TRP A 144 -4.86 0.18 13.37
N GLN A 145 -3.84 -0.59 13.00
CA GLN A 145 -3.92 -1.71 12.09
C GLN A 145 -3.19 -2.90 12.71
N TYR A 146 -3.88 -4.02 12.80
CA TYR A 146 -3.29 -5.31 13.12
C TYR A 146 -3.31 -6.18 11.86
N THR A 147 -2.15 -6.74 11.48
CA THR A 147 -2.03 -7.67 10.35
C THR A 147 -1.49 -8.98 10.84
N TYR A 148 -2.21 -10.06 10.59
CA TYR A 148 -1.81 -11.43 10.89
C TYR A 148 -1.46 -12.15 9.59
N ARG A 149 -0.28 -12.77 9.54
CA ARG A 149 0.16 -13.68 8.51
C ARG A 149 0.13 -15.10 9.10
N PRO A 150 -0.69 -16.01 8.56
CA PRO A 150 -0.64 -17.43 8.95
C PRO A 150 0.73 -18.06 8.68
N GLU A 151 0.98 -19.19 9.31
CA GLU A 151 2.07 -20.04 8.96
C GLU A 151 1.95 -20.53 7.52
N TYR A 152 3.07 -20.66 6.83
CA TYR A 152 3.12 -21.13 5.46
C TYR A 152 4.34 -22.01 5.25
N THR A 153 4.15 -23.17 4.62
CA THR A 153 5.20 -24.12 4.28
C THR A 153 5.48 -24.03 2.78
N VAL A 154 6.74 -23.99 2.40
CA VAL A 154 7.23 -24.16 1.03
C VAL A 154 7.96 -25.49 0.93
N ASP A 155 7.74 -26.23 -0.16
CA ASP A 155 8.32 -27.56 -0.34
C ASP A 155 9.82 -27.49 -0.57
N GLU A 156 10.31 -26.41 -1.22
CA GLU A 156 11.71 -26.22 -1.55
C GLU A 156 12.03 -24.73 -1.75
N ARG A 157 13.33 -24.39 -1.68
CA ARG A 157 13.85 -23.04 -1.95
C ARG A 157 14.97 -23.10 -2.97
N TRP A 158 15.06 -22.09 -3.81
CA TRP A 158 16.17 -21.94 -4.75
C TRP A 158 17.46 -21.58 -4.02
N SER A 159 18.52 -22.38 -4.17
CA SER A 159 19.85 -22.11 -3.63
C SER A 159 20.68 -21.36 -4.66
N TYR A 160 21.09 -20.13 -4.35
CA TYR A 160 21.95 -19.34 -5.25
C TYR A 160 23.36 -19.91 -5.38
N TYR A 161 23.87 -20.55 -4.33
CA TYR A 161 25.20 -21.16 -4.37
C TYR A 161 25.22 -22.47 -5.17
N GLU A 162 24.22 -23.31 -4.99
CA GLU A 162 24.14 -24.62 -5.61
C GLU A 162 23.50 -24.57 -7.00
N GLN A 163 22.93 -23.40 -7.36
CA GLN A 163 22.21 -23.16 -8.63
C GLN A 163 21.11 -24.21 -8.87
N GLY A 164 20.37 -24.54 -7.82
CA GLY A 164 19.32 -25.56 -7.85
C GLY A 164 18.35 -25.46 -6.68
N TRP A 165 17.29 -26.25 -6.75
CA TRP A 165 16.34 -26.39 -5.64
C TRP A 165 16.94 -27.24 -4.52
N ASP A 166 16.71 -26.83 -3.25
CA ASP A 166 17.29 -27.51 -2.10
C ASP A 166 16.57 -28.82 -1.70
N GLY A 167 15.35 -29.04 -2.22
CA GLY A 167 14.54 -30.22 -1.92
C GLY A 167 14.15 -30.34 -0.44
N GLU A 168 14.25 -29.24 0.32
CA GLU A 168 13.98 -29.21 1.75
C GLU A 168 12.73 -28.38 2.03
N GLU A 169 11.77 -28.96 2.74
CA GLU A 169 10.61 -28.25 3.25
C GLU A 169 11.01 -27.15 4.24
N HIS A 170 10.46 -25.97 4.10
CA HIS A 170 10.73 -24.85 4.98
C HIS A 170 9.45 -24.16 5.46
N VAL A 171 9.32 -24.05 6.80
CA VAL A 171 8.16 -23.46 7.46
C VAL A 171 8.43 -21.99 7.80
N TYR A 172 7.60 -21.09 7.28
CA TYR A 172 7.55 -19.70 7.70
C TYR A 172 6.48 -19.50 8.76
N SER A 173 6.88 -19.37 10.01
CA SER A 173 5.98 -19.23 11.16
C SER A 173 4.99 -18.09 11.00
N GLY A 174 3.80 -18.27 11.53
CA GLY A 174 2.77 -17.25 11.62
C GLY A 174 3.25 -16.03 12.43
N LYS A 175 2.87 -14.82 12.01
CA LYS A 175 3.31 -13.59 12.68
C LYS A 175 2.22 -12.53 12.64
N GLY A 176 2.00 -11.86 13.79
CA GLY A 176 1.15 -10.67 13.92
C GLY A 176 1.99 -9.40 13.98
N LYS A 177 1.49 -8.30 13.40
CA LYS A 177 2.14 -6.99 13.44
C LYS A 177 1.11 -5.89 13.68
N ASN A 178 1.40 -5.02 14.65
CA ASN A 178 0.63 -3.80 14.90
C ASN A 178 1.32 -2.62 14.25
N VAL A 179 0.55 -1.74 13.61
CA VAL A 179 1.04 -0.52 12.98
C VAL A 179 0.05 0.61 13.25
N LEU A 180 0.53 1.74 13.76
CA LEU A 180 -0.21 3.00 13.78
C LEU A 180 0.08 3.76 12.47
N ARG A 181 -0.98 4.19 11.78
CA ARG A 181 -0.88 4.94 10.53
C ARG A 181 -1.52 6.30 10.69
N SER A 182 -0.71 7.35 10.57
CA SER A 182 -1.14 8.74 10.65
C SER A 182 -1.12 9.35 9.25
N ARG A 183 -2.30 9.78 8.75
CA ARG A 183 -2.43 10.39 7.43
C ARG A 183 -2.98 11.80 7.50
N LEU A 184 -2.22 12.75 6.97
CA LEU A 184 -2.67 14.11 6.68
C LEU A 184 -3.04 14.20 5.20
N MET A 185 -4.18 14.82 4.87
CA MET A 185 -4.65 15.00 3.50
C MET A 185 -5.29 16.37 3.33
N ALA A 186 -5.01 17.01 2.20
CA ALA A 186 -5.62 18.25 1.76
C ALA A 186 -6.32 18.04 0.41
N GLU A 187 -7.61 18.37 0.34
CA GLU A 187 -8.42 18.29 -0.88
C GLU A 187 -8.89 19.68 -1.27
N TYR A 188 -8.82 20.03 -2.56
CA TYR A 188 -9.36 21.28 -3.07
C TYR A 188 -10.70 21.07 -3.76
N LYS A 189 -11.79 21.61 -3.17
CA LYS A 189 -13.16 21.48 -3.71
C LYS A 189 -13.40 22.55 -4.79
N THR A 190 -13.25 22.19 -6.03
CA THR A 190 -13.49 23.10 -7.17
C THR A 190 -14.99 23.42 -7.31
N LYS A 191 -15.32 24.67 -7.65
CA LYS A 191 -16.71 25.07 -8.00
C LYS A 191 -16.95 24.89 -9.50
N GLY A 192 -18.06 24.22 -9.85
CA GLY A 192 -18.48 24.08 -11.26
C GLY A 192 -17.58 23.20 -12.14
N PHE A 193 -16.63 22.50 -11.53
CA PHE A 193 -15.75 21.57 -12.24
C PHE A 193 -15.70 20.23 -11.49
N PRO A 194 -15.85 19.10 -12.18
CA PRO A 194 -16.04 17.81 -11.54
C PRO A 194 -14.74 17.18 -11.02
N ILE A 195 -13.62 17.91 -10.95
CA ILE A 195 -12.33 17.42 -10.48
C ILE A 195 -12.06 17.94 -9.05
N THR A 196 -11.62 17.04 -8.18
CA THR A 196 -11.17 17.34 -6.82
C THR A 196 -9.71 16.91 -6.69
N PRO A 197 -8.73 17.81 -6.88
CA PRO A 197 -7.33 17.48 -6.65
C PRO A 197 -7.05 17.35 -5.14
N TYR A 198 -6.06 16.49 -4.82
CA TYR A 198 -5.64 16.27 -3.45
C TYR A 198 -4.14 15.95 -3.34
N VAL A 199 -3.61 16.17 -2.15
CA VAL A 199 -2.30 15.70 -1.72
C VAL A 199 -2.43 15.05 -0.36
N SER A 200 -1.61 14.03 -0.08
CA SER A 200 -1.56 13.44 1.26
C SER A 200 -0.19 12.89 1.60
N ALA A 201 0.12 12.87 2.90
CA ALA A 201 1.27 12.19 3.48
C ALA A 201 0.77 11.20 4.54
N GLU A 202 1.31 10.00 4.57
CA GLU A 202 0.95 8.95 5.52
C GLU A 202 2.20 8.30 6.11
N ALA A 203 2.33 8.32 7.43
CA ALA A 203 3.39 7.67 8.19
C ALA A 203 2.92 6.31 8.74
N PHE A 204 3.81 5.34 8.76
CA PHE A 204 3.59 3.99 9.29
C PHE A 204 4.54 3.75 10.45
N ASN A 205 4.01 3.64 11.66
CA ASN A 205 4.76 3.50 12.90
C ASN A 205 4.45 2.13 13.55
N ALA A 206 5.48 1.30 13.67
CA ALA A 206 5.42 0.07 14.46
C ALA A 206 6.54 0.12 15.51
N TRP A 207 6.36 0.97 16.55
CA TRP A 207 7.32 1.38 17.55
C TRP A 207 8.46 2.29 17.03
N LYS A 208 8.77 2.22 15.74
CA LYS A 208 9.64 3.14 15.00
C LYS A 208 8.94 3.50 13.68
N LEU A 209 9.37 4.58 13.05
CA LEU A 209 8.92 4.93 11.71
C LEU A 209 9.48 3.89 10.72
N GLU A 210 8.57 3.11 10.10
CA GLU A 210 8.97 2.09 9.14
C GLU A 210 8.97 2.61 7.71
N LYS A 211 7.93 3.38 7.36
CA LYS A 211 7.79 3.93 6.00
C LYS A 211 6.91 5.17 5.98
N MET A 212 7.09 5.97 4.94
CA MET A 212 6.20 7.08 4.60
C MET A 212 5.64 6.90 3.19
N ARG A 213 4.44 7.41 2.97
CA ARG A 213 3.81 7.48 1.65
C ARG A 213 3.31 8.87 1.38
N PHE A 214 3.60 9.35 0.18
CA PHE A 214 3.14 10.62 -0.33
C PHE A 214 2.27 10.37 -1.55
N TYR A 215 1.12 11.05 -1.64
CA TYR A 215 0.24 10.94 -2.78
C TYR A 215 -0.13 12.31 -3.31
N VAL A 216 -0.16 12.45 -4.62
CA VAL A 216 -0.77 13.55 -5.34
C VAL A 216 -1.74 12.96 -6.36
N GLY A 217 -2.96 13.48 -6.41
CA GLY A 217 -3.97 12.92 -7.29
C GLY A 217 -5.17 13.82 -7.49
N ALA A 218 -6.12 13.31 -8.23
CA ALA A 218 -7.39 13.98 -8.46
C ALA A 218 -8.52 12.97 -8.64
N ASP A 219 -9.66 13.25 -8.04
CA ASP A 219 -10.89 12.52 -8.24
C ASP A 219 -11.78 13.25 -9.25
N TYR A 220 -12.20 12.57 -10.31
CA TYR A 220 -13.12 13.03 -11.34
C TYR A 220 -14.51 12.45 -11.11
N LYS A 221 -15.48 13.31 -10.82
CA LYS A 221 -16.89 12.92 -10.69
C LYS A 221 -17.52 12.75 -12.05
N ILE A 222 -17.77 11.50 -12.46
CA ILE A 222 -18.48 11.15 -13.69
C ILE A 222 -19.95 11.53 -13.53
N ASN A 223 -20.55 11.19 -12.40
CA ASN A 223 -21.91 11.55 -12.01
C ASN A 223 -22.06 11.54 -10.47
N LYS A 224 -23.30 11.59 -9.95
CA LYS A 224 -23.57 11.58 -8.50
C LYS A 224 -23.11 10.28 -7.79
N GLN A 225 -23.07 9.17 -8.52
CA GLN A 225 -22.78 7.85 -7.99
C GLN A 225 -21.39 7.36 -8.34
N ASN A 226 -20.81 7.80 -9.46
CA ASN A 226 -19.58 7.27 -10.03
C ASN A 226 -18.47 8.32 -10.02
N GLU A 227 -17.30 7.92 -9.56
CA GLU A 227 -16.11 8.76 -9.47
C GLU A 227 -14.87 7.95 -9.90
N LEU A 228 -13.98 8.56 -10.67
CA LEU A 228 -12.72 7.98 -11.10
C LEU A 228 -11.57 8.76 -10.45
N GLY A 229 -10.72 8.09 -9.70
CA GLY A 229 -9.51 8.64 -9.09
C GLY A 229 -8.28 8.27 -9.88
N LEU A 230 -7.40 9.22 -10.12
CA LEU A 230 -6.05 9.01 -10.65
C LEU A 230 -5.06 9.63 -9.68
N PHE A 231 -4.01 8.89 -9.34
CA PHE A 231 -2.98 9.38 -8.44
C PHE A 231 -1.59 8.84 -8.78
N TYR A 232 -0.60 9.60 -8.35
CA TYR A 232 0.76 9.17 -8.22
C TYR A 232 1.10 9.08 -6.73
N GLY A 233 1.82 8.04 -6.34
CA GLY A 233 2.28 7.81 -4.98
C GLY A 233 3.77 7.50 -4.94
N TYR A 234 4.44 7.98 -3.89
CA TYR A 234 5.81 7.62 -3.57
C TYR A 234 5.86 7.07 -2.16
N GLN A 235 6.45 5.88 -2.00
CA GLN A 235 6.70 5.24 -0.72
C GLN A 235 8.19 5.23 -0.47
N THR A 236 8.62 5.74 0.68
CA THR A 236 9.98 5.57 1.18
C THR A 236 9.99 4.62 2.39
N VAL A 237 10.97 3.73 2.44
CA VAL A 237 11.14 2.72 3.49
C VAL A 237 12.31 3.13 4.38
N HIS A 238 12.08 3.11 5.70
CA HIS A 238 13.07 3.51 6.71
C HIS A 238 13.49 2.33 7.59
N ASP A 239 12.90 1.16 7.39
CA ASP A 239 13.21 -0.06 8.13
C ASP A 239 14.15 -0.94 7.33
N ASP A 240 15.45 -0.90 7.67
CA ASP A 240 16.51 -1.69 7.02
C ASP A 240 16.29 -3.22 7.13
N SER A 241 15.40 -3.66 8.05
CA SER A 241 15.13 -5.08 8.25
C SER A 241 14.27 -5.72 7.16
N ASP A 242 13.53 -4.93 6.39
CA ASP A 242 12.60 -5.46 5.38
C ASP A 242 13.20 -5.51 3.96
N LEU A 243 14.37 -4.91 3.69
CA LEU A 243 15.05 -4.82 2.37
C LEU A 243 14.08 -4.45 1.22
N GLU A 244 12.95 -3.84 1.57
CA GLU A 244 11.94 -3.40 0.60
C GLU A 244 12.43 -2.10 -0.05
N PRO A 245 12.53 -2.00 -1.38
CA PRO A 245 12.99 -0.77 -2.03
C PRO A 245 11.97 0.36 -1.87
N ASP A 246 12.42 1.59 -2.02
CA ASP A 246 11.54 2.71 -2.24
C ASP A 246 10.71 2.47 -3.50
N ARG A 247 9.45 2.92 -3.52
CA ARG A 247 8.56 2.54 -4.61
C ARG A 247 7.67 3.67 -5.08
N HIS A 248 7.59 3.82 -6.39
CA HIS A 248 6.67 4.70 -7.07
C HIS A 248 5.42 3.95 -7.51
N TYR A 249 4.28 4.60 -7.45
CA TYR A 249 3.00 4.03 -7.88
C TYR A 249 2.24 5.00 -8.78
N VAL A 250 1.62 4.46 -9.82
CA VAL A 250 0.50 5.13 -10.49
C VAL A 250 -0.75 4.32 -10.17
N GLY A 251 -1.81 5.00 -9.71
CA GLY A 251 -3.03 4.34 -9.28
C GLY A 251 -4.27 4.85 -9.97
N LEU A 252 -5.18 3.93 -10.27
CA LEU A 252 -6.52 4.19 -10.79
C LEU A 252 -7.54 3.59 -9.83
N ALA A 253 -8.49 4.41 -9.37
CA ALA A 253 -9.56 4.00 -8.46
C ALA A 253 -10.92 4.30 -9.06
N TYR A 254 -11.78 3.30 -9.19
CA TYR A 254 -13.17 3.51 -9.55
C TYR A 254 -14.06 3.38 -8.33
N LYS A 255 -14.82 4.43 -8.02
CA LYS A 255 -15.62 4.54 -6.80
C LYS A 255 -17.10 4.63 -7.15
N VAL A 256 -17.91 3.75 -6.57
CA VAL A 256 -19.38 3.70 -6.73
C VAL A 256 -20.05 4.03 -5.40
N LYS A 257 -21.02 4.93 -5.42
CA LYS A 257 -21.79 5.38 -4.24
C LYS A 257 -23.28 5.12 -4.45
N PHE A 258 -23.91 4.37 -3.52
CA PHE A 258 -25.32 3.99 -3.53
C PHE A 258 -26.09 4.70 -2.41
#